data_aca21d169642e763a0997b4854a46250
#
_entry.id   aca21d169642e763a0997b4854a46250
#
_cell.length_a   1.000
_cell.length_b   1.000
_cell.length_c   1.000
_cell.angle_alpha   90.00
_cell.angle_beta   90.00
_cell.angle_gamma   90.00
#
_symmetry.space_group_name_H-M   'P 1'
#
loop_
_entity.id
_entity.type
_entity.pdbx_description
1 polymer ?
#
loop_
_entity_poly.entity_id
_entity_poly.type
_entity_poly.pdbx_seq_one_letter_code
_entity_poly.pdbx_strand_id
1 'polypeptide(L)'
;MKLVTATQEFDRKYGLKTAIKLIKDYGFDAYDCNLYEAMKKGKPFASDDYLKRAEEIREYADNLGISCVQAHAPLPNVKTIEGIKAAVEVHKKAIEISAVLGAEIIIIHPSSITDVKGNYELLYSHLLPVAKKNNIKIAAENMFVRLDGALNIVPGACGTPEDFVHYIDYISDPYFTACLDIGHPCLPHTRPAQEFIRALGNKRLGALHIHSNSGHDDQHAIPFYGKADWDEICYELAKIDYQGNFTLEAYKFLLSFPDELIPYAVNLLHKSARLLMEKIEKYRTEIKNETC
;
A
#
# COMPACT_ATOMS: atom_id res chain seq x y z
N MET A 1 -1.85 13.01 9.41
CA MET A 1 -2.07 11.96 8.38
C MET A 1 -2.93 12.49 7.25
N LYS A 2 -2.69 12.09 5.98
CA LYS A 2 -3.59 12.32 4.84
C LYS A 2 -4.46 11.08 4.61
N LEU A 3 -5.71 11.27 4.21
CA LEU A 3 -6.55 10.19 3.71
C LEU A 3 -6.26 9.98 2.22
N VAL A 4 -5.81 8.81 1.88
CA VAL A 4 -5.36 8.42 0.55
C VAL A 4 -6.17 7.24 0.05
N THR A 5 -6.38 7.11 -1.26
CA THR A 5 -6.95 5.90 -1.86
C THR A 5 -6.21 5.52 -3.14
N ALA A 6 -6.16 4.22 -3.42
CA ALA A 6 -5.52 3.69 -4.62
C ALA A 6 -6.32 4.03 -5.89
N THR A 7 -5.59 4.33 -6.99
CA THR A 7 -6.20 4.65 -8.29
C THR A 7 -6.75 3.44 -9.01
N GLN A 8 -6.39 2.21 -8.63
CA GLN A 8 -6.50 0.98 -9.41
C GLN A 8 -7.84 0.79 -10.14
N GLU A 9 -8.97 0.83 -9.41
CA GLU A 9 -10.27 0.51 -10.01
C GLU A 9 -10.81 1.63 -10.88
N PHE A 10 -10.61 2.85 -10.46
CA PHE A 10 -10.99 4.00 -11.26
C PHE A 10 -10.13 4.09 -12.54
N ASP A 11 -8.80 3.82 -12.45
CA ASP A 11 -7.93 3.79 -13.63
C ASP A 11 -8.32 2.67 -14.58
N ARG A 12 -8.61 1.47 -14.06
CA ARG A 12 -9.04 0.35 -14.91
C ARG A 12 -10.30 0.69 -15.69
N LYS A 13 -11.25 1.36 -15.06
CA LYS A 13 -12.56 1.66 -15.64
C LYS A 13 -12.60 2.93 -16.48
N TYR A 14 -11.93 3.99 -16.02
CA TYR A 14 -12.10 5.33 -16.58
C TYR A 14 -10.79 5.97 -17.07
N GLY A 15 -9.64 5.32 -16.87
CA GLY A 15 -8.30 5.85 -17.14
C GLY A 15 -7.75 6.75 -16.03
N LEU A 16 -6.41 6.85 -15.98
CA LEU A 16 -5.69 7.41 -14.82
C LEU A 16 -6.05 8.89 -14.52
N LYS A 17 -6.16 9.75 -15.53
CA LYS A 17 -6.56 11.16 -15.30
C LYS A 17 -7.95 11.28 -14.70
N THR A 18 -8.91 10.49 -15.19
CA THR A 18 -10.26 10.45 -14.63
C THR A 18 -10.26 9.89 -13.21
N ALA A 19 -9.46 8.85 -12.96
CA ALA A 19 -9.28 8.29 -11.61
C ALA A 19 -8.82 9.36 -10.61
N ILE A 20 -7.76 10.10 -10.93
CA ILE A 20 -7.22 11.16 -10.08
C ILE A 20 -8.29 12.24 -9.83
N LYS A 21 -9.01 12.66 -10.88
CA LYS A 21 -10.09 13.65 -10.74
C LYS A 21 -11.20 13.16 -9.81
N LEU A 22 -11.67 11.91 -9.98
CA LEU A 22 -12.71 11.32 -9.12
C LEU A 22 -12.25 11.24 -7.66
N ILE A 23 -11.01 10.81 -7.40
CA ILE A 23 -10.45 10.77 -6.05
C ILE A 23 -10.48 12.16 -5.41
N LYS A 24 -10.10 13.21 -6.15
CA LYS A 24 -10.22 14.60 -5.69
C LYS A 24 -11.65 15.01 -5.43
N ASP A 25 -12.56 14.74 -6.37
CA ASP A 25 -13.97 15.14 -6.29
C ASP A 25 -14.69 14.48 -5.11
N TYR A 26 -14.28 13.26 -4.72
CA TYR A 26 -14.80 12.55 -3.54
C TYR A 26 -14.16 12.98 -2.21
N GLY A 27 -13.24 13.94 -2.22
CA GLY A 27 -12.72 14.57 -1.01
C GLY A 27 -11.54 13.86 -0.35
N PHE A 28 -10.85 12.95 -1.07
CA PHE A 28 -9.58 12.41 -0.60
C PHE A 28 -8.49 13.47 -0.64
N ASP A 29 -7.53 13.40 0.31
CA ASP A 29 -6.47 14.39 0.45
C ASP A 29 -5.34 14.20 -0.57
N ALA A 30 -5.12 12.94 -1.00
CA ALA A 30 -4.08 12.53 -1.93
C ALA A 30 -4.44 11.18 -2.58
N TYR A 31 -3.63 10.72 -3.53
CA TYR A 31 -3.82 9.42 -4.16
C TYR A 31 -2.57 8.54 -4.07
N ASP A 32 -2.80 7.22 -4.08
CA ASP A 32 -1.84 6.17 -4.31
C ASP A 32 -1.91 5.74 -5.78
N CYS A 33 -0.81 5.90 -6.51
CA CYS A 33 -0.76 5.51 -7.91
C CYS A 33 -0.49 4.02 -8.06
N ASN A 34 -1.51 3.24 -8.43
CA ASN A 34 -1.33 1.82 -8.69
C ASN A 34 -0.72 1.59 -10.08
N LEU A 35 0.59 1.31 -10.11
CA LEU A 35 1.35 1.12 -11.34
C LEU A 35 1.10 -0.24 -12.00
N TYR A 36 0.54 -1.22 -11.28
CA TYR A 36 0.12 -2.47 -11.89
C TYR A 36 -0.89 -2.24 -13.03
N GLU A 37 -1.81 -1.30 -12.84
CA GLU A 37 -2.76 -0.93 -13.89
C GLU A 37 -2.14 0.05 -14.89
N ALA A 38 -1.50 1.11 -14.41
CA ALA A 38 -1.01 2.22 -15.23
C ALA A 38 0.17 1.86 -16.15
N MET A 39 0.87 0.74 -15.90
CA MET A 39 1.97 0.24 -16.76
C MET A 39 1.54 -0.88 -17.72
N LYS A 40 0.27 -1.29 -17.76
CA LYS A 40 -0.24 -2.27 -18.74
C LYS A 40 -0.18 -1.74 -20.16
N LYS A 41 -0.12 -2.65 -21.13
CA LYS A 41 -0.16 -2.30 -22.55
C LYS A 41 -1.35 -1.36 -22.87
N GLY A 42 -1.05 -0.25 -23.53
CA GLY A 42 -2.04 0.77 -23.88
C GLY A 42 -2.34 1.80 -22.79
N LYS A 43 -1.71 1.68 -21.62
CA LYS A 43 -1.80 2.64 -20.50
C LYS A 43 -0.64 3.65 -20.56
N PRO A 44 -0.71 4.76 -19.82
CA PRO A 44 0.24 5.87 -19.94
C PRO A 44 1.72 5.50 -19.78
N PHE A 45 2.03 4.56 -18.86
CA PHE A 45 3.41 4.24 -18.53
C PHE A 45 3.96 2.99 -19.23
N ALA A 46 3.24 2.46 -20.22
CA ALA A 46 3.68 1.32 -21.02
C ALA A 46 4.69 1.70 -22.13
N SER A 47 4.72 2.97 -22.54
CA SER A 47 5.55 3.48 -23.65
C SER A 47 6.99 3.82 -23.20
N ASP A 48 7.88 4.05 -24.16
CA ASP A 48 9.27 4.43 -23.88
C ASP A 48 9.37 5.86 -23.33
N ASP A 49 8.39 6.72 -23.59
CA ASP A 49 8.30 8.09 -23.09
C ASP A 49 7.60 8.19 -21.70
N TYR A 50 7.62 7.10 -20.92
CA TYR A 50 6.92 6.98 -19.63
C TYR A 50 7.22 8.10 -18.63
N LEU A 51 8.44 8.63 -18.59
CA LEU A 51 8.78 9.75 -17.69
C LEU A 51 8.05 11.03 -18.10
N LYS A 52 8.02 11.33 -19.41
CA LYS A 52 7.25 12.45 -19.93
C LYS A 52 5.76 12.30 -19.61
N ARG A 53 5.24 11.08 -19.74
CA ARG A 53 3.84 10.79 -19.35
C ARG A 53 3.61 10.98 -17.85
N ALA A 54 4.58 10.62 -17.03
CA ALA A 54 4.50 10.85 -15.58
C ALA A 54 4.50 12.36 -15.24
N GLU A 55 5.32 13.16 -15.93
CA GLU A 55 5.29 14.63 -15.81
C GLU A 55 3.92 15.21 -16.20
N GLU A 56 3.34 14.78 -17.33
CA GLU A 56 2.01 15.20 -17.78
C GLU A 56 0.88 14.81 -16.79
N ILE A 57 1.01 13.66 -16.13
CA ILE A 57 0.06 13.21 -15.10
C ILE A 57 0.25 14.02 -13.82
N ARG A 58 1.48 14.28 -13.43
CA ARG A 58 1.78 15.12 -12.27
C ARG A 58 1.24 16.54 -12.45
N GLU A 59 1.55 17.18 -13.55
CA GLU A 59 1.05 18.52 -13.86
C GLU A 59 -0.50 18.55 -13.82
N TYR A 60 -1.15 17.53 -14.39
CA TYR A 60 -2.60 17.41 -14.32
C TYR A 60 -3.12 17.31 -12.88
N ALA A 61 -2.48 16.50 -12.03
CA ALA A 61 -2.86 16.36 -10.63
C ALA A 61 -2.62 17.66 -9.82
N ASP A 62 -1.48 18.32 -10.05
CA ASP A 62 -1.12 19.59 -9.42
C ASP A 62 -2.16 20.70 -9.77
N ASN A 63 -2.61 20.75 -11.03
CA ASN A 63 -3.67 21.67 -11.49
C ASN A 63 -5.04 21.37 -10.84
N LEU A 64 -5.29 20.14 -10.42
CA LEU A 64 -6.47 19.76 -9.62
C LEU A 64 -6.31 20.04 -8.12
N GLY A 65 -5.08 20.36 -7.66
CA GLY A 65 -4.77 20.51 -6.25
C GLY A 65 -4.82 19.20 -5.48
N ILE A 66 -4.33 18.10 -6.08
CA ILE A 66 -4.17 16.80 -5.42
C ILE A 66 -2.79 16.21 -5.75
N SER A 67 -2.13 15.55 -4.78
CA SER A 67 -0.77 15.00 -4.95
C SER A 67 -0.76 13.47 -4.90
N CYS A 68 0.19 12.86 -5.65
CA CYS A 68 0.61 11.49 -5.41
C CYS A 68 1.51 11.48 -4.17
N VAL A 69 1.20 10.64 -3.18
CA VAL A 69 2.03 10.51 -1.96
C VAL A 69 2.56 9.12 -1.76
N GLN A 70 1.96 8.15 -2.41
CA GLN A 70 2.31 6.74 -2.37
C GLN A 70 2.13 6.15 -3.77
N ALA A 71 2.85 5.09 -4.09
CA ALA A 71 2.63 4.31 -5.29
C ALA A 71 2.77 2.82 -4.98
N HIS A 72 2.06 1.99 -5.75
CA HIS A 72 2.18 0.54 -5.69
C HIS A 72 2.82 0.02 -6.99
N ALA A 73 3.93 -0.70 -6.86
CA ALA A 73 4.64 -1.27 -8.01
C ALA A 73 3.81 -2.35 -8.73
N PRO A 74 4.08 -2.64 -10.01
CA PRO A 74 3.51 -3.80 -10.68
C PRO A 74 3.83 -5.10 -9.96
N LEU A 75 2.97 -6.10 -10.12
CA LEU A 75 3.11 -7.44 -9.55
C LEU A 75 3.66 -8.40 -10.63
N PRO A 76 4.97 -8.40 -10.91
CA PRO A 76 5.56 -9.35 -11.85
C PRO A 76 5.54 -10.75 -11.25
N ASN A 77 5.79 -11.76 -12.09
CA ASN A 77 5.89 -13.14 -11.63
C ASN A 77 7.16 -13.35 -10.81
N VAL A 78 7.05 -13.27 -9.49
CA VAL A 78 8.15 -13.50 -8.53
C VAL A 78 8.10 -14.90 -7.90
N LYS A 79 7.48 -15.86 -8.59
CA LYS A 79 7.35 -17.25 -8.14
C LYS A 79 8.55 -18.13 -8.54
N THR A 80 9.56 -17.56 -9.21
CA THR A 80 10.82 -18.21 -9.56
C THR A 80 11.97 -17.22 -9.38
N ILE A 81 13.19 -17.75 -9.23
CA ILE A 81 14.41 -16.90 -9.13
C ILE A 81 14.58 -16.02 -10.38
N GLU A 82 14.35 -16.59 -11.56
CA GLU A 82 14.39 -15.85 -12.83
C GLU A 82 13.30 -14.76 -12.87
N GLY A 83 12.12 -15.05 -12.35
CA GLY A 83 11.04 -14.09 -12.23
C GLY A 83 11.38 -12.92 -11.31
N ILE A 84 12.03 -13.18 -10.17
CA ILE A 84 12.52 -12.13 -9.26
C ILE A 84 13.54 -11.24 -9.99
N LYS A 85 14.53 -11.84 -10.67
CA LYS A 85 15.54 -11.08 -11.42
C LYS A 85 14.93 -10.26 -12.54
N ALA A 86 13.95 -10.80 -13.27
CA ALA A 86 13.23 -10.07 -14.32
C ALA A 86 12.40 -8.90 -13.76
N ALA A 87 11.90 -9.01 -12.53
CA ALA A 87 11.13 -7.97 -11.86
C ALA A 87 11.98 -6.70 -11.57
N VAL A 88 13.29 -6.83 -11.43
CA VAL A 88 14.19 -5.70 -11.10
C VAL A 88 14.03 -4.55 -12.07
N GLU A 89 14.05 -4.79 -13.39
CA GLU A 89 13.96 -3.72 -14.39
C GLU A 89 12.56 -3.07 -14.41
N VAL A 90 11.52 -3.86 -14.19
CA VAL A 90 10.14 -3.35 -14.07
C VAL A 90 10.01 -2.45 -12.85
N HIS A 91 10.58 -2.86 -11.71
CA HIS A 91 10.52 -2.09 -10.47
C HIS A 91 11.41 -0.83 -10.51
N LYS A 92 12.57 -0.86 -11.18
CA LYS A 92 13.38 0.35 -11.40
C LYS A 92 12.57 1.42 -12.15
N LYS A 93 11.92 1.01 -13.25
CA LYS A 93 11.02 1.89 -14.01
C LYS A 93 9.87 2.42 -13.14
N ALA A 94 9.27 1.56 -12.31
CA ALA A 94 8.21 1.94 -11.39
C ALA A 94 8.68 2.98 -10.35
N ILE A 95 9.90 2.84 -9.80
CA ILE A 95 10.51 3.80 -8.88
C ILE A 95 10.68 5.17 -9.55
N GLU A 96 11.20 5.21 -10.79
CA GLU A 96 11.39 6.45 -11.54
C GLU A 96 10.06 7.16 -11.81
N ILE A 97 9.03 6.42 -12.27
CA ILE A 97 7.68 6.96 -12.49
C ILE A 97 7.13 7.53 -11.18
N SER A 98 7.20 6.77 -10.08
CA SER A 98 6.67 7.18 -8.78
C SER A 98 7.30 8.46 -8.26
N ALA A 99 8.63 8.60 -8.42
CA ALA A 99 9.35 9.80 -8.03
C ALA A 99 8.93 11.02 -8.86
N VAL A 100 8.77 10.87 -10.18
CA VAL A 100 8.27 11.95 -11.07
C VAL A 100 6.84 12.34 -10.69
N LEU A 101 5.97 11.38 -10.36
CA LEU A 101 4.61 11.66 -9.87
C LEU A 101 4.60 12.40 -8.53
N GLY A 102 5.70 12.36 -7.77
CA GLY A 102 5.85 13.00 -6.46
C GLY A 102 5.58 12.10 -5.27
N ALA A 103 5.48 10.79 -5.48
CA ALA A 103 5.35 9.84 -4.38
C ALA A 103 6.61 9.82 -3.49
N GLU A 104 6.41 9.80 -2.18
CA GLU A 104 7.48 9.70 -1.19
C GLU A 104 7.89 8.24 -0.93
N ILE A 105 6.98 7.32 -1.24
CA ILE A 105 7.12 5.89 -0.95
C ILE A 105 6.49 5.05 -2.07
N ILE A 106 7.15 3.93 -2.41
CA ILE A 106 6.63 2.93 -3.34
C ILE A 106 6.59 1.57 -2.67
N ILE A 107 5.44 0.89 -2.74
CA ILE A 107 5.26 -0.46 -2.23
C ILE A 107 5.79 -1.46 -3.27
N ILE A 108 6.71 -2.34 -2.84
CA ILE A 108 7.29 -3.42 -3.66
C ILE A 108 7.25 -4.71 -2.87
N HIS A 109 6.43 -5.66 -3.29
CA HIS A 109 6.26 -6.94 -2.62
C HIS A 109 7.54 -7.74 -2.55
N PRO A 110 7.91 -8.31 -1.39
CA PRO A 110 8.91 -9.35 -1.30
C PRO A 110 8.40 -10.65 -1.92
N SER A 111 9.30 -11.50 -2.39
CA SER A 111 8.96 -12.84 -2.83
C SER A 111 8.94 -13.82 -1.65
N SER A 112 7.88 -14.63 -1.57
CA SER A 112 7.75 -15.67 -0.54
C SER A 112 8.45 -17.01 -0.89
N ILE A 113 9.19 -17.07 -2.02
CA ILE A 113 9.96 -18.28 -2.38
C ILE A 113 11.40 -18.27 -1.84
N THR A 114 11.81 -17.18 -1.22
CA THR A 114 13.13 -17.01 -0.63
C THR A 114 13.05 -16.23 0.68
N ASP A 115 14.07 -16.33 1.51
CA ASP A 115 14.20 -15.60 2.76
C ASP A 115 14.57 -14.12 2.53
N VAL A 116 14.77 -13.38 3.62
CA VAL A 116 15.15 -11.96 3.56
C VAL A 116 16.47 -11.75 2.83
N LYS A 117 17.45 -12.65 3.02
CA LYS A 117 18.76 -12.57 2.36
C LYS A 117 18.61 -12.69 0.84
N GLY A 118 17.86 -13.70 0.38
CA GLY A 118 17.58 -13.87 -1.05
C GLY A 118 16.77 -12.72 -1.65
N ASN A 119 15.78 -12.18 -0.95
CA ASN A 119 15.06 -10.99 -1.39
C ASN A 119 15.98 -9.77 -1.48
N TYR A 120 16.88 -9.59 -0.52
CA TYR A 120 17.86 -8.52 -0.58
C TYR A 120 18.80 -8.68 -1.79
N GLU A 121 19.46 -9.85 -1.92
CA GLU A 121 20.45 -10.10 -2.98
C GLU A 121 19.85 -10.07 -4.39
N LEU A 122 18.65 -10.62 -4.58
CA LEU A 122 18.03 -10.76 -5.91
C LEU A 122 17.17 -9.56 -6.33
N LEU A 123 16.70 -8.75 -5.40
CA LEU A 123 15.75 -7.68 -5.67
C LEU A 123 16.20 -6.34 -5.04
N TYR A 124 16.14 -6.20 -3.72
CA TYR A 124 16.23 -4.88 -3.08
C TYR A 124 17.60 -4.23 -3.20
N SER A 125 18.72 -5.00 -3.21
CA SER A 125 20.06 -4.46 -3.42
C SER A 125 20.22 -3.76 -4.78
N HIS A 126 19.45 -4.19 -5.80
CA HIS A 126 19.42 -3.59 -7.13
C HIS A 126 18.48 -2.39 -7.23
N LEU A 127 17.48 -2.29 -6.34
CA LEU A 127 16.47 -1.22 -6.35
C LEU A 127 16.85 -0.04 -5.45
N LEU A 128 17.47 -0.29 -4.31
CA LEU A 128 17.86 0.75 -3.35
C LEU A 128 18.73 1.86 -3.95
N PRO A 129 19.73 1.58 -4.82
CA PRO A 129 20.47 2.66 -5.48
C PRO A 129 19.59 3.58 -6.33
N VAL A 130 18.57 3.02 -7.02
CA VAL A 130 17.62 3.78 -7.83
C VAL A 130 16.68 4.58 -6.93
N ALA A 131 16.20 3.99 -5.85
CA ALA A 131 15.35 4.65 -4.87
C ALA A 131 16.05 5.86 -4.22
N LYS A 132 17.31 5.69 -3.80
CA LYS A 132 18.17 6.78 -3.26
C LYS A 132 18.38 7.90 -4.26
N LYS A 133 18.74 7.57 -5.51
CA LYS A 133 18.93 8.55 -6.59
C LYS A 133 17.68 9.39 -6.81
N ASN A 134 16.51 8.80 -6.68
CA ASN A 134 15.21 9.46 -6.91
C ASN A 134 14.55 9.97 -5.63
N ASN A 135 15.22 9.88 -4.47
CA ASN A 135 14.73 10.32 -3.16
C ASN A 135 13.34 9.76 -2.80
N ILE A 136 13.10 8.47 -3.08
CA ILE A 136 11.86 7.75 -2.76
C ILE A 136 12.17 6.52 -1.91
N LYS A 137 11.36 6.23 -0.91
CA LYS A 137 11.52 5.02 -0.09
C LYS A 137 10.84 3.81 -0.73
N ILE A 138 11.43 2.63 -0.55
CA ILE A 138 10.80 1.35 -0.86
C ILE A 138 10.15 0.83 0.43
N ALA A 139 8.90 0.42 0.36
CA ALA A 139 8.24 -0.29 1.44
C ALA A 139 7.97 -1.75 1.05
N ALA A 140 8.48 -2.69 1.84
CA ALA A 140 8.07 -4.08 1.76
C ALA A 140 6.70 -4.26 2.41
N GLU A 141 5.89 -5.18 1.90
CA GLU A 141 4.54 -5.46 2.42
C GLU A 141 4.49 -6.83 3.08
N ASN A 142 3.64 -7.00 4.10
CA ASN A 142 3.38 -8.29 4.73
C ASN A 142 2.52 -9.16 3.82
N MET A 143 3.10 -10.27 3.36
CA MET A 143 2.49 -11.15 2.36
C MET A 143 1.88 -12.41 2.97
N PHE A 144 1.01 -13.05 2.20
CA PHE A 144 0.53 -14.40 2.45
C PHE A 144 0.78 -15.30 1.24
N VAL A 145 0.74 -16.61 1.46
CA VAL A 145 0.86 -17.64 0.40
C VAL A 145 -0.39 -18.51 0.42
N ARG A 146 -0.95 -18.77 -0.75
CA ARG A 146 -1.98 -19.79 -0.95
C ARG A 146 -1.30 -21.09 -1.29
N LEU A 147 -1.44 -22.07 -0.41
CA LEU A 147 -1.09 -23.44 -0.69
C LEU A 147 -2.23 -24.13 -1.47
N ASP A 148 -2.05 -25.37 -1.82
CA ASP A 148 -3.00 -26.15 -2.61
C ASP A 148 -4.45 -26.03 -2.09
N GLY A 149 -5.30 -25.34 -2.87
CA GLY A 149 -6.68 -25.03 -2.53
C GLY A 149 -6.89 -23.63 -1.92
N ALA A 150 -8.04 -23.02 -2.24
CA ALA A 150 -8.36 -21.63 -1.89
C ALA A 150 -8.44 -21.33 -0.39
N LEU A 151 -8.54 -22.33 0.47
CA LEU A 151 -8.72 -22.20 1.93
C LEU A 151 -7.42 -22.41 2.73
N ASN A 152 -6.32 -22.81 2.10
CA ASN A 152 -5.08 -23.07 2.79
C ASN A 152 -4.12 -21.88 2.61
N ILE A 153 -4.37 -20.83 3.38
CA ILE A 153 -3.55 -19.60 3.40
C ILE A 153 -2.61 -19.66 4.60
N VAL A 154 -1.34 -19.36 4.36
CA VAL A 154 -0.29 -19.28 5.39
C VAL A 154 0.46 -17.96 5.28
N PRO A 155 1.14 -17.48 6.36
CA PRO A 155 2.02 -16.33 6.27
C PRO A 155 3.08 -16.49 5.17
N GLY A 156 3.27 -15.47 4.38
CA GLY A 156 4.34 -15.34 3.38
C GLY A 156 5.52 -14.54 3.91
N ALA A 157 6.31 -13.96 3.01
CA ALA A 157 7.39 -13.03 3.40
C ALA A 157 6.81 -11.84 4.18
N CYS A 158 7.47 -11.41 5.24
CA CYS A 158 6.96 -10.39 6.18
C CYS A 158 5.61 -10.76 6.81
N GLY A 159 5.19 -12.02 6.76
CA GLY A 159 3.85 -12.48 7.12
C GLY A 159 3.64 -12.72 8.62
N THR A 160 4.66 -12.55 9.47
CA THR A 160 4.54 -12.48 10.94
C THR A 160 5.21 -11.22 11.47
N PRO A 161 4.82 -10.73 12.67
CA PRO A 161 5.45 -9.55 13.27
C PRO A 161 6.97 -9.68 13.37
N GLU A 162 7.47 -10.84 13.80
CA GLU A 162 8.88 -11.13 14.02
C GLU A 162 9.65 -11.16 12.69
N ASP A 163 9.10 -11.83 11.67
CA ASP A 163 9.70 -11.87 10.34
C ASP A 163 9.75 -10.48 9.70
N PHE A 164 8.68 -9.69 9.86
CA PHE A 164 8.64 -8.35 9.30
C PHE A 164 9.68 -7.42 9.94
N VAL A 165 9.81 -7.44 11.27
CA VAL A 165 10.88 -6.71 11.98
C VAL A 165 12.26 -7.18 11.48
N HIS A 166 12.46 -8.50 11.36
CA HIS A 166 13.70 -9.06 10.85
C HIS A 166 14.02 -8.57 9.43
N TYR A 167 13.04 -8.49 8.53
CA TYR A 167 13.21 -7.96 7.18
C TYR A 167 13.71 -6.52 7.18
N ILE A 168 13.08 -5.64 7.93
CA ILE A 168 13.46 -4.23 7.97
C ILE A 168 14.84 -4.05 8.58
N ASP A 169 15.12 -4.74 9.69
CA ASP A 169 16.39 -4.62 10.42
C ASP A 169 17.56 -5.28 9.67
N TYR A 170 17.33 -6.36 8.91
CA TYR A 170 18.35 -7.00 8.08
C TYR A 170 18.80 -6.08 6.93
N ILE A 171 17.85 -5.46 6.22
CA ILE A 171 18.17 -4.54 5.12
C ILE A 171 18.75 -3.24 5.66
N SER A 172 18.26 -2.74 6.77
CA SER A 172 18.80 -1.61 7.57
C SER A 172 19.22 -0.40 6.73
N ASP A 173 18.36 0.02 5.80
CA ASP A 173 18.61 1.13 4.88
C ASP A 173 17.58 2.25 5.13
N PRO A 174 17.97 3.55 5.22
CA PRO A 174 17.03 4.65 5.46
C PRO A 174 15.99 4.83 4.34
N TYR A 175 16.23 4.26 3.17
CA TYR A 175 15.29 4.22 2.05
C TYR A 175 14.48 2.93 1.98
N PHE A 176 14.52 2.11 3.06
CA PHE A 176 13.70 0.88 3.16
C PHE A 176 12.85 0.90 4.41
N THR A 177 11.57 0.52 4.31
CA THR A 177 10.60 0.58 5.39
C THR A 177 9.51 -0.48 5.22
N ALA A 178 8.59 -0.58 6.17
CA ALA A 178 7.43 -1.47 6.12
C ALA A 178 6.18 -0.76 5.59
N CYS A 179 5.42 -1.44 4.74
CA CYS A 179 4.01 -1.18 4.49
C CYS A 179 3.18 -2.27 5.16
N LEU A 180 2.39 -1.93 6.16
CA LEU A 180 1.48 -2.91 6.77
C LEU A 180 0.13 -2.89 6.06
N ASP A 181 -0.16 -3.98 5.37
CA ASP A 181 -1.52 -4.28 4.93
C ASP A 181 -2.32 -4.83 6.11
N ILE A 182 -3.44 -4.17 6.43
CA ILE A 182 -4.31 -4.52 7.57
C ILE A 182 -5.25 -5.69 7.25
N GLY A 183 -5.54 -5.93 6.00
CA GLY A 183 -6.40 -7.03 5.58
C GLY A 183 -5.70 -8.39 5.64
N HIS A 184 -4.42 -8.46 5.30
CA HIS A 184 -3.66 -9.71 5.31
C HIS A 184 -3.62 -10.38 6.70
N PRO A 185 -3.44 -9.68 7.82
CA PRO A 185 -3.60 -10.21 9.17
C PRO A 185 -4.99 -10.76 9.53
N CYS A 186 -6.02 -10.48 8.75
CA CYS A 186 -7.34 -11.08 8.95
C CYS A 186 -7.47 -12.48 8.36
N LEU A 187 -6.52 -12.94 7.55
CA LEU A 187 -6.53 -14.23 6.88
C LEU A 187 -6.22 -15.39 7.84
N PRO A 188 -6.52 -16.65 7.47
CA PRO A 188 -6.24 -17.81 8.33
C PRO A 188 -4.75 -17.94 8.67
N HIS A 189 -4.46 -18.45 9.87
CA HIS A 189 -3.11 -18.73 10.37
C HIS A 189 -2.17 -17.51 10.48
N THR A 190 -2.70 -16.29 10.43
CA THR A 190 -1.96 -15.05 10.64
C THR A 190 -2.09 -14.54 12.07
N ARG A 191 -1.26 -13.55 12.44
CA ARG A 191 -1.34 -12.82 13.71
C ARG A 191 -2.17 -11.55 13.52
N PRO A 192 -2.85 -11.03 14.56
CA PRO A 192 -3.64 -9.79 14.43
C PRO A 192 -2.81 -8.57 14.04
N ALA A 193 -3.39 -7.64 13.28
CA ALA A 193 -2.71 -6.45 12.75
C ALA A 193 -2.06 -5.58 13.83
N GLN A 194 -2.68 -5.45 15.01
CA GLN A 194 -2.16 -4.70 16.14
C GLN A 194 -0.84 -5.26 16.68
N GLU A 195 -0.56 -6.54 16.52
CA GLU A 195 0.72 -7.13 16.90
C GLU A 195 1.85 -6.70 15.94
N PHE A 196 1.56 -6.61 14.64
CA PHE A 196 2.49 -6.05 13.65
C PHE A 196 2.78 -4.57 13.96
N ILE A 197 1.74 -3.78 14.28
CA ILE A 197 1.91 -2.35 14.60
C ILE A 197 2.84 -2.19 15.81
N ARG A 198 2.61 -2.95 16.89
CA ARG A 198 3.48 -2.93 18.09
C ARG A 198 4.92 -3.31 17.79
N ALA A 199 5.12 -4.38 17.02
CA ALA A 199 6.45 -4.90 16.71
C ALA A 199 7.25 -3.95 15.81
N LEU A 200 6.62 -3.39 14.78
CA LEU A 200 7.27 -2.46 13.86
C LEU A 200 7.57 -1.11 14.51
N GLY A 201 6.64 -0.59 15.32
CA GLY A 201 6.74 0.74 15.89
C GLY A 201 6.83 1.84 14.81
N ASN A 202 6.96 3.10 15.21
CA ASN A 202 7.01 4.23 14.27
C ASN A 202 8.29 4.31 13.43
N LYS A 203 9.36 3.63 13.84
CA LYS A 203 10.64 3.67 13.13
C LYS A 203 10.66 2.80 11.88
N ARG A 204 9.91 1.68 11.89
CA ARG A 204 9.89 0.71 10.81
C ARG A 204 8.65 0.84 9.93
N LEU A 205 7.51 1.27 10.50
CA LEU A 205 6.23 1.39 9.81
C LEU A 205 6.14 2.72 9.05
N GLY A 206 6.33 2.67 7.73
CA GLY A 206 6.31 3.86 6.88
C GLY A 206 5.03 4.04 6.07
N ALA A 207 4.30 2.96 5.79
CA ALA A 207 3.09 2.98 4.97
C ALA A 207 2.03 2.01 5.50
N LEU A 208 0.78 2.23 5.08
CA LEU A 208 -0.35 1.36 5.35
C LEU A 208 -1.11 1.06 4.06
N HIS A 209 -1.63 -0.17 3.97
CA HIS A 209 -2.77 -0.52 3.12
C HIS A 209 -3.97 -0.86 4.00
N ILE A 210 -5.03 -0.07 3.86
CA ILE A 210 -6.21 -0.16 4.70
C ILE A 210 -7.36 -0.77 3.91
N HIS A 211 -7.70 -1.97 4.25
CA HIS A 211 -8.89 -2.69 3.83
C HIS A 211 -9.26 -3.74 4.86
N SER A 212 -10.35 -4.45 4.64
CA SER A 212 -10.78 -5.53 5.50
C SER A 212 -11.20 -6.75 4.69
N ASN A 213 -11.42 -7.87 5.38
CA ASN A 213 -11.96 -9.09 4.80
C ASN A 213 -12.66 -9.96 5.85
N SER A 214 -13.42 -10.96 5.40
CA SER A 214 -14.14 -11.91 6.26
C SER A 214 -13.24 -12.96 6.93
N GLY A 215 -11.96 -12.99 6.61
CA GLY A 215 -11.00 -13.99 7.08
C GLY A 215 -10.98 -15.29 6.24
N HIS A 216 -11.57 -15.30 5.06
CA HIS A 216 -11.54 -16.43 4.14
C HIS A 216 -10.75 -16.16 2.87
N ASP A 217 -10.72 -14.92 2.45
CA ASP A 217 -10.05 -14.47 1.24
C ASP A 217 -9.60 -13.01 1.39
N ASP A 218 -8.62 -12.63 0.59
CA ASP A 218 -8.17 -11.25 0.47
C ASP A 218 -9.18 -10.46 -0.38
N GLN A 219 -10.18 -9.90 0.31
CA GLN A 219 -11.36 -9.31 -0.30
C GLN A 219 -11.22 -7.84 -0.64
N HIS A 220 -10.21 -7.14 -0.12
CA HIS A 220 -10.06 -5.69 -0.25
C HIS A 220 -11.40 -4.95 -0.03
N ALA A 221 -12.09 -5.33 1.05
CA ALA A 221 -13.39 -4.79 1.42
C ALA A 221 -13.23 -3.49 2.21
N ILE A 222 -14.35 -2.78 2.35
CA ILE A 222 -14.44 -1.55 3.16
C ILE A 222 -14.06 -1.82 4.63
N PRO A 223 -13.42 -0.88 5.34
CA PRO A 223 -13.28 -0.94 6.79
C PRO A 223 -14.62 -1.20 7.51
N PHE A 224 -14.58 -1.88 8.64
CA PHE A 224 -15.72 -2.39 9.43
C PHE A 224 -16.41 -3.65 8.85
N TYR A 225 -16.07 -4.05 7.63
CA TYR A 225 -16.47 -5.36 7.14
C TYR A 225 -15.48 -6.42 7.62
N GLY A 226 -15.99 -7.51 8.26
CA GLY A 226 -15.17 -8.68 8.60
C GLY A 226 -14.44 -8.61 9.93
N LYS A 227 -13.15 -9.04 9.97
CA LYS A 227 -12.49 -9.47 11.21
C LYS A 227 -11.52 -8.46 11.83
N ALA A 228 -11.18 -7.37 11.14
CA ALA A 228 -10.23 -6.39 11.68
C ALA A 228 -10.77 -5.72 12.95
N ASP A 229 -10.01 -5.76 14.03
CA ASP A 229 -10.31 -5.03 15.27
C ASP A 229 -9.87 -3.57 15.12
N TRP A 230 -10.76 -2.74 14.56
CA TRP A 230 -10.48 -1.36 14.28
C TRP A 230 -10.23 -0.51 15.52
N ASP A 231 -10.78 -0.89 16.67
CA ASP A 231 -10.54 -0.18 17.92
C ASP A 231 -9.10 -0.35 18.37
N GLU A 232 -8.64 -1.58 18.45
CA GLU A 232 -7.27 -1.89 18.86
C GLU A 232 -6.25 -1.42 17.81
N ILE A 233 -6.55 -1.55 16.52
CA ILE A 233 -5.69 -1.05 15.42
C ILE A 233 -5.50 0.47 15.55
N CYS A 234 -6.58 1.24 15.74
CA CYS A 234 -6.50 2.69 15.90
C CYS A 234 -5.74 3.08 17.16
N TYR A 235 -5.95 2.36 18.28
CA TYR A 235 -5.23 2.59 19.53
C TYR A 235 -3.72 2.35 19.36
N GLU A 236 -3.31 1.25 18.76
CA GLU A 236 -1.89 0.95 18.58
C GLU A 236 -1.21 1.89 17.57
N LEU A 237 -1.90 2.31 16.49
CA LEU A 237 -1.38 3.35 15.59
C LEU A 237 -1.19 4.70 16.31
N ALA A 238 -2.09 5.05 17.22
CA ALA A 238 -1.96 6.24 18.05
C ALA A 238 -0.79 6.11 19.02
N LYS A 239 -0.66 4.96 19.69
CA LYS A 239 0.37 4.66 20.70
C LYS A 239 1.78 4.69 20.14
N ILE A 240 2.01 4.16 18.93
CA ILE A 240 3.30 4.27 18.27
C ILE A 240 3.54 5.65 17.62
N ASP A 241 2.57 6.56 17.71
CA ASP A 241 2.57 7.87 17.04
C ASP A 241 2.85 7.77 15.53
N TYR A 242 2.10 6.91 14.83
CA TYR A 242 2.25 6.71 13.39
C TYR A 242 2.04 8.01 12.62
N GLN A 243 3.01 8.43 11.81
CA GLN A 243 3.03 9.70 11.08
C GLN A 243 2.77 9.59 9.58
N GLY A 244 2.70 8.37 9.03
CA GLY A 244 2.45 8.11 7.62
C GLY A 244 1.03 8.42 7.17
N ASN A 245 0.69 8.06 5.96
CA ASN A 245 -0.62 8.27 5.37
C ASN A 245 -1.59 7.12 5.72
N PHE A 246 -2.89 7.43 5.77
CA PHE A 246 -3.97 6.45 5.89
C PHE A 246 -4.45 6.08 4.48
N THR A 247 -3.82 5.06 3.87
CA THR A 247 -4.02 4.70 2.47
C THR A 247 -4.99 3.55 2.33
N LEU A 248 -6.14 3.81 1.72
CA LEU A 248 -7.14 2.79 1.42
C LEU A 248 -6.76 1.97 0.19
N GLU A 249 -6.81 0.65 0.32
CA GLU A 249 -6.70 -0.32 -0.76
C GLU A 249 -7.97 -1.19 -0.89
N ALA A 250 -9.13 -0.61 -0.57
CA ALA A 250 -10.44 -1.27 -0.57
C ALA A 250 -11.11 -1.27 -1.96
N TYR A 251 -10.37 -1.59 -3.00
CA TYR A 251 -10.81 -1.44 -4.39
C TYR A 251 -11.85 -2.48 -4.82
N LYS A 252 -11.79 -3.71 -4.31
CA LYS A 252 -12.77 -4.75 -4.67
C LYS A 252 -14.18 -4.43 -4.15
N PHE A 253 -14.27 -3.66 -3.05
CA PHE A 253 -15.55 -3.16 -2.57
C PHE A 253 -16.28 -2.35 -3.64
N LEU A 254 -15.57 -1.47 -4.35
CA LEU A 254 -16.16 -0.62 -5.38
C LEU A 254 -16.62 -1.42 -6.60
N LEU A 255 -15.94 -2.54 -6.93
CA LEU A 255 -16.34 -3.42 -8.04
C LEU A 255 -17.67 -4.13 -7.82
N SER A 256 -18.12 -4.22 -6.58
CA SER A 256 -19.38 -4.90 -6.25
C SER A 256 -20.63 -4.08 -6.63
N PHE A 257 -20.45 -2.82 -7.08
CA PHE A 257 -21.56 -1.91 -7.35
C PHE A 257 -21.67 -1.55 -8.85
N PRO A 258 -22.90 -1.41 -9.38
CA PRO A 258 -23.14 -0.79 -10.67
C PRO A 258 -22.77 0.71 -10.62
N ASP A 259 -22.57 1.32 -11.80
CA ASP A 259 -22.06 2.68 -11.93
C ASP A 259 -22.89 3.72 -11.17
N GLU A 260 -24.19 3.57 -11.16
CA GLU A 260 -25.13 4.45 -10.49
C GLU A 260 -24.94 4.47 -8.96
N LEU A 261 -24.40 3.41 -8.37
CA LEU A 261 -24.15 3.29 -6.92
C LEU A 261 -22.71 3.60 -6.53
N ILE A 262 -21.76 3.68 -7.46
CA ILE A 262 -20.35 4.01 -7.16
C ILE A 262 -20.21 5.30 -6.33
N PRO A 263 -20.92 6.41 -6.61
CA PRO A 263 -20.81 7.62 -5.79
C PRO A 263 -21.15 7.40 -4.31
N TYR A 264 -22.15 6.58 -4.03
CA TYR A 264 -22.56 6.25 -2.65
C TYR A 264 -21.54 5.34 -1.98
N ALA A 265 -21.03 4.34 -2.70
CA ALA A 265 -20.03 3.41 -2.21
C ALA A 265 -18.70 4.12 -1.88
N VAL A 266 -18.24 5.02 -2.74
CA VAL A 266 -17.03 5.84 -2.50
C VAL A 266 -17.22 6.78 -1.31
N ASN A 267 -18.39 7.42 -1.19
CA ASN A 267 -18.69 8.28 -0.06
C ASN A 267 -18.72 7.49 1.27
N LEU A 268 -19.29 6.27 1.26
CA LEU A 268 -19.26 5.39 2.42
C LEU A 268 -17.82 5.00 2.78
N LEU A 269 -17.02 4.63 1.80
CA LEU A 269 -15.60 4.28 1.98
C LEU A 269 -14.82 5.46 2.58
N HIS A 270 -14.98 6.66 2.02
CA HIS A 270 -14.35 7.88 2.52
C HIS A 270 -14.75 8.18 3.97
N LYS A 271 -16.05 8.15 4.30
CA LYS A 271 -16.54 8.40 5.66
C LYS A 271 -16.05 7.35 6.66
N SER A 272 -16.03 6.08 6.28
CA SER A 272 -15.49 5.00 7.12
C SER A 272 -14.03 5.23 7.49
N ALA A 273 -13.21 5.65 6.52
CA ALA A 273 -11.81 5.95 6.76
C ALA A 273 -11.61 7.21 7.62
N ARG A 274 -12.38 8.30 7.37
CA ARG A 274 -12.33 9.52 8.21
C ARG A 274 -12.65 9.22 9.67
N LEU A 275 -13.68 8.39 9.92
CA LEU A 275 -14.02 7.96 11.27
C LEU A 275 -12.89 7.25 11.99
N LEU A 276 -12.14 6.36 11.28
CA LEU A 276 -10.96 5.69 11.85
C LEU A 276 -9.84 6.68 12.12
N MET A 277 -9.58 7.62 11.24
CA MET A 277 -8.57 8.66 11.45
C MET A 277 -8.91 9.55 12.66
N GLU A 278 -10.17 9.98 12.80
CA GLU A 278 -10.66 10.72 13.98
C GLU A 278 -10.46 9.92 15.27
N LYS A 279 -10.69 8.61 15.23
CA LYS A 279 -10.47 7.70 16.35
C LYS A 279 -8.99 7.63 16.74
N ILE A 280 -8.08 7.55 15.77
CA ILE A 280 -6.63 7.58 16.03
C ILE A 280 -6.24 8.90 16.71
N GLU A 281 -6.72 10.06 16.24
CA GLU A 281 -6.42 11.35 16.84
C GLU A 281 -7.00 11.49 18.26
N LYS A 282 -8.19 10.94 18.49
CA LYS A 282 -8.77 10.86 19.83
C LYS A 282 -7.85 10.06 20.79
N TYR A 283 -7.43 8.87 20.42
CA TYR A 283 -6.53 8.05 21.22
C TYR A 283 -5.17 8.72 21.44
N ARG A 284 -4.62 9.41 20.44
CA ARG A 284 -3.39 10.22 20.63
C ARG A 284 -3.53 11.27 21.72
N THR A 285 -4.70 11.93 21.77
CA THR A 285 -4.98 12.95 22.78
C THR A 285 -5.12 12.33 24.17
N GLU A 286 -5.82 11.20 24.29
CA GLU A 286 -5.98 10.46 25.54
C GLU A 286 -4.63 9.99 26.08
N ILE A 287 -3.80 9.34 25.28
CA ILE A 287 -2.46 8.85 25.65
C ILE A 287 -1.56 10.01 26.14
N LYS A 288 -1.59 11.16 25.46
CA LYS A 288 -0.82 12.33 25.88
C LYS A 288 -1.25 12.85 27.25
N ASN A 289 -2.55 12.85 27.52
CA ASN A 289 -3.09 13.32 28.81
C ASN A 289 -2.78 12.36 29.96
N GLU A 290 -2.63 11.06 29.70
CA GLU A 290 -2.26 10.05 30.71
C GLU A 290 -0.75 10.08 31.05
N THR A 291 0.07 10.62 30.17
CA THR A 291 1.54 10.68 30.34
C THR A 291 2.06 12.02 30.90
N CYS A 292 1.18 13.02 31.04
CA CYS A 292 1.44 14.31 31.69
C CYS A 292 0.98 14.32 33.15
#